data_97e177ed79deebf07521a90b3afd4fdb
#
_entry.id   97e177ed79deebf07521a90b3afd4fdb
#
_cell.length_a   1.000
_cell.length_b   1.000
_cell.length_c   1.000
_cell.angle_alpha   90.00
_cell.angle_beta   90.00
_cell.angle_gamma   90.00
#
_symmetry.space_group_name_H-M   'P 1'
#
loop_
_entity.id
_entity.type
_entity.pdbx_description
1 polymer ?
#
loop_
_entity_poly.entity_id
_entity_poly.type
_entity_poly.pdbx_seq_one_letter_code
_entity_poly.pdbx_strand_id
1 'polypeptide(L)'
;TPAPRRWHRPSPRPPPVATTRPTPRPCPSPAPRPWPTPSPVPTPPPTPSPSPVAVEYPYLIEVNKVAQVVTVYTIDEQGLYTIPVKRMICSTGVEDEEFPEGVYPLRESYTWRHMNDGTYGKYTTRISGQILFHSVPYERDRSNALIAEKYLQLGENESSGCVRLLCKDAQWIQENCPQGTPVRCVKGWDAMEEIKRELLAAIPPLDGSGWDPTDPDPDNPAYVRESATPLPTRVPWVTPQPDQFACAEELE
;
A
#
# COMPACT_ATOMS: atom_id res chain seq x y z
N THR A 1 74.64 -20.17 -31.15
CA THR A 1 73.55 -20.27 -30.11
C THR A 1 73.95 -21.37 -29.11
N PRO A 2 74.23 -21.08 -27.84
CA PRO A 2 74.50 -22.10 -26.84
C PRO A 2 73.23 -22.61 -26.19
N ALA A 3 73.20 -23.92 -25.86
CA ALA A 3 72.12 -24.69 -25.25
C ALA A 3 71.93 -24.35 -23.76
N PRO A 4 70.71 -24.53 -23.21
CA PRO A 4 70.41 -24.19 -21.84
C PRO A 4 70.95 -25.25 -20.85
N ARG A 5 71.54 -24.80 -19.76
CA ARG A 5 72.03 -25.60 -18.65
C ARG A 5 70.89 -26.28 -17.87
N ARG A 6 71.01 -27.62 -17.70
CA ARG A 6 70.14 -28.40 -16.79
C ARG A 6 70.46 -28.09 -15.33
N TRP A 7 69.49 -27.69 -14.57
CA TRP A 7 69.63 -27.60 -13.13
C TRP A 7 69.20 -28.94 -12.49
N HIS A 8 70.14 -29.52 -11.70
CA HIS A 8 69.87 -30.71 -10.91
C HIS A 8 69.02 -30.33 -9.66
N ARG A 9 67.92 -31.00 -9.46
CA ARG A 9 67.13 -30.94 -8.22
C ARG A 9 67.81 -31.75 -7.13
N PRO A 10 68.00 -31.24 -5.91
CA PRO A 10 68.43 -32.05 -4.77
C PRO A 10 67.39 -33.01 -4.31
N SER A 11 67.74 -34.22 -3.90
CA SER A 11 66.90 -35.28 -3.39
C SER A 11 66.27 -34.91 -2.05
N PRO A 12 65.04 -35.38 -1.78
CA PRO A 12 64.32 -35.07 -0.52
C PRO A 12 64.98 -35.82 0.64
N ARG A 13 65.09 -35.13 1.76
CA ARG A 13 65.59 -35.60 3.05
C ARG A 13 64.53 -36.56 3.68
N PRO A 14 64.97 -37.67 4.34
CA PRO A 14 64.06 -38.57 4.99
C PRO A 14 63.42 -37.91 6.23
N PRO A 15 62.16 -38.29 6.57
CA PRO A 15 61.46 -37.71 7.69
C PRO A 15 62.07 -38.18 9.04
N PRO A 16 61.96 -37.37 10.09
CA PRO A 16 62.43 -37.73 11.43
C PRO A 16 61.59 -38.87 12.05
N VAL A 17 62.25 -39.77 12.71
CA VAL A 17 61.65 -40.89 13.45
C VAL A 17 60.83 -40.33 14.64
N ALA A 18 59.57 -40.70 14.69
CA ALA A 18 58.68 -40.28 15.75
C ALA A 18 59.01 -41.05 17.06
N THR A 19 59.50 -40.35 18.06
CA THR A 19 59.61 -40.85 19.43
C THR A 19 58.23 -40.91 20.06
N THR A 20 57.74 -42.10 20.40
CA THR A 20 56.47 -42.33 21.09
C THR A 20 56.54 -41.82 22.53
N ARG A 21 55.79 -40.81 22.81
CA ARG A 21 55.54 -40.25 24.14
C ARG A 21 54.52 -41.16 24.88
N PRO A 22 54.76 -41.52 26.15
CA PRO A 22 53.80 -42.35 26.87
C PRO A 22 52.48 -41.60 27.10
N THR A 23 51.38 -42.31 26.84
CA THR A 23 50.02 -41.84 27.03
C THR A 23 49.73 -41.61 28.53
N PRO A 24 49.15 -40.43 28.91
CA PRO A 24 48.69 -40.19 30.26
C PRO A 24 47.45 -41.03 30.56
N ARG A 25 47.40 -41.57 31.76
CA ARG A 25 46.24 -42.33 32.27
C ARG A 25 44.99 -41.40 32.28
N PRO A 26 43.82 -41.91 31.91
CA PRO A 26 42.57 -41.11 31.98
C PRO A 26 42.22 -40.85 33.47
N CYS A 27 42.00 -39.59 33.77
CA CYS A 27 41.37 -39.17 35.04
C CYS A 27 39.91 -39.64 35.06
N PRO A 28 39.37 -40.07 36.20
CA PRO A 28 37.98 -40.38 36.32
C PRO A 28 37.12 -39.13 36.10
N SER A 29 36.16 -39.20 35.16
CA SER A 29 35.20 -38.14 34.90
C SER A 29 34.34 -37.89 36.14
N PRO A 30 34.14 -36.65 36.55
CA PRO A 30 33.17 -36.34 37.61
C PRO A 30 31.76 -36.69 37.14
N ALA A 31 30.96 -37.26 38.06
CA ALA A 31 29.56 -37.57 37.79
C ALA A 31 28.77 -36.32 37.36
N PRO A 32 27.85 -36.45 36.40
CA PRO A 32 27.04 -35.30 35.95
C PRO A 32 26.21 -34.74 37.10
N ARG A 33 26.34 -33.44 37.34
CA ARG A 33 25.45 -32.71 38.27
C ARG A 33 24.03 -32.75 37.70
N PRO A 34 23.01 -32.99 38.55
CA PRO A 34 21.63 -32.86 38.09
C PRO A 34 21.40 -31.41 37.61
N TRP A 35 20.78 -31.28 36.44
CA TRP A 35 20.38 -30.01 35.88
C TRP A 35 19.37 -29.33 36.80
N PRO A 36 19.47 -28.01 37.03
CA PRO A 36 18.46 -27.28 37.78
C PRO A 36 17.12 -27.38 37.03
N THR A 37 16.08 -27.77 37.74
CA THR A 37 14.72 -27.76 37.22
C THR A 37 14.39 -26.33 36.81
N PRO A 38 13.92 -26.08 35.56
CA PRO A 38 13.56 -24.71 35.14
C PRO A 38 12.45 -24.18 36.05
N SER A 39 12.66 -23.04 36.66
CA SER A 39 11.62 -22.31 37.38
C SER A 39 10.48 -21.97 36.38
N PRO A 40 9.22 -22.05 36.84
CA PRO A 40 8.11 -21.67 35.97
C PRO A 40 8.31 -20.22 35.50
N VAL A 41 8.33 -20.04 34.17
CA VAL A 41 8.37 -18.73 33.56
C VAL A 41 7.06 -18.02 33.93
N PRO A 42 7.09 -16.80 34.48
CA PRO A 42 5.87 -16.10 34.80
C PRO A 42 5.09 -15.88 33.47
N THR A 43 3.84 -16.31 33.46
CA THR A 43 2.92 -16.05 32.35
C THR A 43 2.83 -14.53 32.18
N PRO A 44 3.11 -13.99 30.97
CA PRO A 44 2.95 -12.55 30.76
C PRO A 44 1.50 -12.15 31.07
N PRO A 45 1.28 -10.98 31.67
CA PRO A 45 -0.08 -10.47 31.88
C PRO A 45 -0.81 -10.41 30.54
N PRO A 46 -2.13 -10.64 30.50
CA PRO A 46 -2.89 -10.54 29.28
C PRO A 46 -2.66 -9.15 28.68
N THR A 47 -2.24 -9.12 27.41
CA THR A 47 -2.13 -7.88 26.66
C THR A 47 -3.50 -7.23 26.68
N PRO A 48 -3.64 -5.95 27.09
CA PRO A 48 -4.94 -5.29 27.08
C PRO A 48 -5.49 -5.36 25.66
N SER A 49 -6.71 -5.87 25.54
CA SER A 49 -7.47 -5.83 24.28
C SER A 49 -7.53 -4.38 23.83
N PRO A 50 -7.21 -4.05 22.57
CA PRO A 50 -7.29 -2.67 22.10
C PRO A 50 -8.73 -2.18 22.33
N SER A 51 -8.85 -1.12 23.12
CA SER A 51 -10.13 -0.42 23.26
C SER A 51 -10.62 -0.04 21.86
N PRO A 52 -11.93 -0.16 21.57
CA PRO A 52 -12.45 0.25 20.27
C PRO A 52 -12.09 1.72 20.04
N VAL A 53 -11.27 1.96 19.03
CA VAL A 53 -10.91 3.31 18.61
C VAL A 53 -12.19 3.92 18.07
N ALA A 54 -12.59 5.08 18.61
CA ALA A 54 -13.70 5.84 18.05
C ALA A 54 -13.39 6.10 16.58
N VAL A 55 -14.19 5.54 15.67
CA VAL A 55 -13.98 5.68 14.23
C VAL A 55 -14.46 7.07 13.84
N GLU A 56 -13.50 7.94 13.56
CA GLU A 56 -13.75 9.36 13.27
C GLU A 56 -14.22 9.58 11.82
N TYR A 57 -13.88 8.64 10.90
CA TYR A 57 -14.15 8.79 9.47
C TYR A 57 -14.92 7.59 8.91
N PRO A 58 -15.87 7.80 7.95
CA PRO A 58 -16.66 6.72 7.38
C PRO A 58 -15.83 5.76 6.49
N TYR A 59 -14.68 6.22 6.02
CA TYR A 59 -13.83 5.48 5.09
C TYR A 59 -12.37 5.49 5.49
N LEU A 60 -11.65 4.43 5.04
CA LEU A 60 -10.20 4.37 4.92
C LEU A 60 -9.88 4.11 3.44
N ILE A 61 -8.95 4.87 2.88
CA ILE A 61 -8.48 4.68 1.51
C ILE A 61 -7.15 3.93 1.58
N GLU A 62 -7.04 2.79 0.90
CA GLU A 62 -5.79 2.06 0.75
C GLU A 62 -5.26 2.21 -0.67
N VAL A 63 -4.01 2.63 -0.81
CA VAL A 63 -3.28 2.70 -2.07
C VAL A 63 -2.28 1.56 -2.10
N ASN A 64 -2.53 0.55 -2.94
CA ASN A 64 -1.62 -0.56 -3.20
C ASN A 64 -0.72 -0.22 -4.39
N LYS A 65 0.56 0.09 -4.12
CA LYS A 65 1.52 0.52 -5.14
C LYS A 65 1.96 -0.57 -6.10
N VAL A 66 1.93 -1.84 -5.68
CA VAL A 66 2.28 -2.97 -6.56
C VAL A 66 1.14 -3.29 -7.51
N ALA A 67 -0.07 -3.39 -6.98
CA ALA A 67 -1.25 -3.67 -7.78
C ALA A 67 -1.72 -2.47 -8.61
N GLN A 68 -1.30 -1.24 -8.29
CA GLN A 68 -1.82 0.00 -8.88
C GLN A 68 -3.33 0.12 -8.71
N VAL A 69 -3.81 -0.22 -7.51
CA VAL A 69 -5.22 -0.23 -7.15
C VAL A 69 -5.43 0.58 -5.88
N VAL A 70 -6.44 1.44 -5.90
CA VAL A 70 -6.98 2.09 -4.70
C VAL A 70 -8.21 1.32 -4.26
N THR A 71 -8.27 0.92 -2.98
CA THR A 71 -9.45 0.33 -2.36
C THR A 71 -9.95 1.24 -1.25
N VAL A 72 -11.22 1.55 -1.26
CA VAL A 72 -11.90 2.27 -0.18
C VAL A 72 -12.64 1.27 0.69
N TYR A 73 -12.35 1.29 1.98
CA TYR A 73 -13.00 0.44 2.97
C TYR A 73 -13.94 1.26 3.85
N THR A 74 -15.05 0.66 4.24
CA THR A 74 -15.88 1.13 5.35
C THR A 74 -15.72 0.21 6.55
N ILE A 75 -16.25 0.62 7.69
CA ILE A 75 -16.17 -0.10 8.96
C ILE A 75 -17.11 -1.30 8.96
N ASP A 76 -16.69 -2.38 9.61
CA ASP A 76 -17.52 -3.53 9.95
C ASP A 76 -18.20 -3.36 11.32
N GLU A 77 -18.90 -4.40 11.77
CA GLU A 77 -19.58 -4.42 13.07
C GLU A 77 -18.63 -4.30 14.27
N GLN A 78 -17.35 -4.60 14.09
CA GLN A 78 -16.31 -4.47 15.08
C GLN A 78 -15.62 -3.11 15.08
N GLY A 79 -16.02 -2.20 14.17
CA GLY A 79 -15.42 -0.88 14.01
C GLY A 79 -14.09 -0.87 13.26
N LEU A 80 -13.78 -1.94 12.50
CA LEU A 80 -12.57 -2.07 11.70
C LEU A 80 -12.85 -1.79 10.22
N TYR A 81 -11.91 -1.17 9.53
CA TYR A 81 -12.02 -0.92 8.08
C TYR A 81 -11.70 -2.19 7.28
N THR A 82 -12.68 -3.07 7.11
CA THR A 82 -12.51 -4.37 6.43
C THR A 82 -13.44 -4.57 5.24
N ILE A 83 -14.53 -3.79 5.13
CA ILE A 83 -15.53 -3.94 4.07
C ILE A 83 -15.15 -3.07 2.87
N PRO A 84 -14.72 -3.64 1.73
CA PRO A 84 -14.41 -2.85 0.54
C PRO A 84 -15.70 -2.34 -0.10
N VAL A 85 -15.81 -1.02 -0.27
CA VAL A 85 -16.97 -0.36 -0.89
C VAL A 85 -16.68 0.15 -2.29
N LYS A 86 -15.41 0.40 -2.62
CA LYS A 86 -15.02 0.86 -3.96
C LYS A 86 -13.59 0.45 -4.26
N ARG A 87 -13.33 0.08 -5.52
CA ARG A 87 -12.01 -0.16 -6.07
C ARG A 87 -11.81 0.67 -7.33
N MET A 88 -10.62 1.20 -7.49
CA MET A 88 -10.26 2.11 -8.57
C MET A 88 -8.88 1.74 -9.11
N ILE A 89 -8.73 1.74 -10.41
CA ILE A 89 -7.40 1.66 -11.02
C ILE A 89 -6.66 2.97 -10.78
N CYS A 90 -5.37 2.90 -10.53
CA CYS A 90 -4.55 4.10 -10.34
C CYS A 90 -3.18 3.96 -11.02
N SER A 91 -2.45 5.07 -11.10
CA SER A 91 -1.02 5.10 -11.38
C SER A 91 -0.30 5.88 -10.30
N THR A 92 0.71 5.27 -9.69
CA THR A 92 1.52 5.87 -8.62
C THR A 92 2.92 6.22 -9.12
N GLY A 93 3.77 6.74 -8.23
CA GLY A 93 5.15 7.10 -8.51
C GLY A 93 6.01 5.92 -8.98
N VAL A 94 6.99 6.23 -9.82
CA VAL A 94 8.00 5.28 -10.31
C VAL A 94 8.92 4.86 -9.16
N GLU A 95 9.32 5.82 -8.32
CA GLU A 95 10.21 5.59 -7.18
C GLU A 95 9.39 5.33 -5.90
N ASP A 96 9.79 4.33 -5.14
CA ASP A 96 9.11 3.96 -3.89
C ASP A 96 9.14 5.08 -2.84
N GLU A 97 10.21 5.87 -2.82
CA GLU A 97 10.43 6.96 -1.88
C GLU A 97 9.54 8.17 -2.11
N GLU A 98 8.98 8.32 -3.31
CA GLU A 98 8.10 9.43 -3.67
C GLU A 98 6.78 9.39 -2.89
N PHE A 99 6.26 8.19 -2.63
CA PHE A 99 5.11 7.96 -1.75
C PHE A 99 5.41 6.81 -0.78
N PRO A 100 6.08 7.05 0.35
CA PRO A 100 6.43 6.03 1.32
C PRO A 100 5.21 5.31 1.91
N GLU A 101 5.42 4.07 2.35
CA GLU A 101 4.41 3.33 3.10
C GLU A 101 4.06 4.06 4.41
N GLY A 102 2.79 4.03 4.77
CA GLY A 102 2.33 4.73 5.96
C GLY A 102 0.85 5.08 5.91
N VAL A 103 0.41 5.83 6.92
CA VAL A 103 -0.95 6.35 7.00
C VAL A 103 -0.90 7.88 7.04
N TYR A 104 -1.65 8.50 6.16
CA TYR A 104 -1.68 9.94 5.93
C TYR A 104 -3.12 10.45 6.00
N PRO A 105 -3.40 11.57 6.67
CA PRO A 105 -4.73 12.17 6.61
C PRO A 105 -4.92 12.94 5.30
N LEU A 106 -6.07 12.78 4.65
CA LEU A 106 -6.47 13.65 3.54
C LEU A 106 -6.48 15.11 3.99
N ARG A 107 -6.08 15.99 3.09
CA ARG A 107 -6.01 17.43 3.31
C ARG A 107 -6.94 18.17 2.37
N GLU A 108 -6.59 19.40 2.02
CA GLU A 108 -7.37 20.27 1.15
C GLU A 108 -7.57 19.72 -0.27
N SER A 109 -8.69 20.10 -0.88
CA SER A 109 -9.09 19.69 -2.23
C SER A 109 -9.23 20.90 -3.16
N TYR A 110 -9.05 20.66 -4.47
CA TYR A 110 -9.13 21.65 -5.52
C TYR A 110 -9.90 21.07 -6.73
N THR A 111 -10.73 21.85 -7.37
CA THR A 111 -11.36 21.42 -8.63
C THR A 111 -10.30 21.25 -9.72
N TRP A 112 -9.39 22.22 -9.87
CA TRP A 112 -8.23 22.18 -10.74
C TRP A 112 -6.99 22.60 -9.98
N ARG A 113 -5.87 21.92 -10.25
CA ARG A 113 -4.57 22.29 -9.69
C ARG A 113 -3.48 22.17 -10.73
N HIS A 114 -2.68 23.23 -10.85
CA HIS A 114 -1.44 23.23 -11.61
C HIS A 114 -0.39 22.37 -10.88
N MET A 115 0.21 21.43 -11.60
CA MET A 115 1.19 20.48 -11.09
C MET A 115 2.60 20.97 -11.35
N ASN A 116 3.59 20.41 -10.62
CA ASN A 116 4.99 20.82 -10.76
C ASN A 116 5.60 20.53 -12.13
N ASP A 117 5.07 19.55 -12.86
CA ASP A 117 5.47 19.18 -14.23
C ASP A 117 4.81 20.04 -15.31
N GLY A 118 4.07 21.07 -14.93
CA GLY A 118 3.38 21.98 -15.84
C GLY A 118 2.00 21.50 -16.33
N THR A 119 1.58 20.31 -15.92
CA THR A 119 0.25 19.76 -16.23
C THR A 119 -0.81 20.22 -15.23
N TYR A 120 -2.05 19.81 -15.45
CA TYR A 120 -3.17 20.10 -14.55
C TYR A 120 -3.88 18.83 -14.13
N GLY A 121 -4.20 18.72 -12.83
CA GLY A 121 -5.07 17.67 -12.29
C GLY A 121 -6.46 18.24 -11.99
N LYS A 122 -7.52 17.48 -12.35
CA LYS A 122 -8.91 17.77 -11.98
C LYS A 122 -9.28 16.97 -10.74
N TYR A 123 -10.18 17.49 -9.90
CA TYR A 123 -10.61 16.87 -8.63
C TYR A 123 -9.43 16.45 -7.74
N THR A 124 -8.52 17.36 -7.55
CA THR A 124 -7.27 17.12 -6.82
C THR A 124 -7.49 17.16 -5.32
N THR A 125 -7.06 16.13 -4.60
CA THR A 125 -7.11 16.06 -3.11
C THR A 125 -5.73 15.72 -2.57
N ARG A 126 -5.21 16.56 -1.66
CA ARG A 126 -3.87 16.39 -1.09
C ARG A 126 -3.84 15.24 -0.08
N ILE A 127 -2.82 14.38 -0.20
CA ILE A 127 -2.48 13.33 0.76
C ILE A 127 -1.41 13.84 1.72
N SER A 128 -0.22 14.16 1.20
CA SER A 128 0.93 14.61 2.00
C SER A 128 1.90 15.38 1.14
N GLY A 129 2.45 16.48 1.63
CA GLY A 129 3.44 17.27 0.89
C GLY A 129 2.94 17.65 -0.51
N GLN A 130 3.59 17.12 -1.55
CA GLN A 130 3.20 17.30 -2.95
C GLN A 130 2.45 16.08 -3.53
N ILE A 131 2.18 15.06 -2.72
CA ILE A 131 1.47 13.86 -3.14
C ILE A 131 -0.03 14.11 -3.07
N LEU A 132 -0.71 13.84 -4.17
CA LEU A 132 -2.11 14.17 -4.39
C LEU A 132 -2.83 12.98 -5.04
N PHE A 133 -4.11 12.81 -4.73
CA PHE A 133 -5.05 12.16 -5.63
C PHE A 133 -5.47 13.19 -6.69
N HIS A 134 -5.53 12.80 -7.94
CA HIS A 134 -6.06 13.63 -9.01
C HIS A 134 -6.45 12.78 -10.23
N SER A 135 -7.23 13.35 -11.15
CA SER A 135 -7.53 12.73 -12.44
C SER A 135 -6.24 12.45 -13.24
N VAL A 136 -6.33 11.68 -14.31
CA VAL A 136 -5.29 11.70 -15.36
C VAL A 136 -4.99 13.18 -15.72
N PRO A 137 -3.71 13.53 -15.94
CA PRO A 137 -3.31 14.92 -16.24
C PRO A 137 -3.89 15.49 -17.53
N TYR A 138 -4.05 16.82 -17.52
CA TYR A 138 -4.48 17.64 -18.65
C TYR A 138 -3.38 18.65 -19.02
N GLU A 139 -3.32 19.06 -20.29
CA GLU A 139 -2.39 20.11 -20.75
C GLU A 139 -2.71 21.49 -20.15
N ARG A 140 -3.98 21.73 -19.83
CA ARG A 140 -4.50 22.97 -19.23
C ARG A 140 -5.71 22.67 -18.37
N ASP A 141 -6.18 23.65 -17.62
CA ASP A 141 -7.34 23.56 -16.73
C ASP A 141 -8.69 23.50 -17.48
N ARG A 142 -8.79 22.60 -18.45
CA ARG A 142 -9.99 22.37 -19.28
C ARG A 142 -10.21 20.88 -19.48
N SER A 143 -11.46 20.45 -19.35
CA SER A 143 -11.85 19.04 -19.45
C SER A 143 -11.62 18.40 -20.82
N ASN A 144 -11.51 19.20 -21.89
CA ASN A 144 -11.22 18.74 -23.26
C ASN A 144 -9.72 18.82 -23.63
N ALA A 145 -8.84 18.87 -22.65
CA ALA A 145 -7.39 18.95 -22.86
C ALA A 145 -6.65 17.77 -22.19
N LEU A 146 -7.29 16.61 -22.14
CA LEU A 146 -6.72 15.39 -21.57
C LEU A 146 -5.44 14.97 -22.30
N ILE A 147 -4.41 14.62 -21.57
CA ILE A 147 -3.19 14.02 -22.11
C ILE A 147 -3.44 12.53 -22.36
N ALA A 148 -3.77 12.18 -23.60
CA ALA A 148 -4.18 10.83 -23.99
C ALA A 148 -3.14 9.75 -23.63
N GLU A 149 -1.85 10.04 -23.77
CA GLU A 149 -0.77 9.12 -23.41
C GLU A 149 -0.81 8.76 -21.94
N LYS A 150 -1.08 9.73 -21.04
CA LYS A 150 -1.18 9.51 -19.60
C LYS A 150 -2.42 8.71 -19.20
N TYR A 151 -3.49 8.81 -19.99
CA TYR A 151 -4.69 7.99 -19.82
C TYR A 151 -4.42 6.52 -20.16
N LEU A 152 -3.72 6.26 -21.25
CA LEU A 152 -3.36 4.91 -21.69
C LEU A 152 -2.34 4.22 -20.77
N GLN A 153 -1.61 4.99 -19.97
CA GLN A 153 -0.66 4.48 -18.96
C GLN A 153 -1.32 4.17 -17.60
N LEU A 154 -2.65 4.33 -17.48
CA LEU A 154 -3.32 4.06 -16.21
C LEU A 154 -3.15 2.58 -15.81
N GLY A 155 -2.76 2.34 -14.57
CA GLY A 155 -2.38 1.00 -14.08
C GLY A 155 -0.88 0.74 -14.05
N GLU A 156 -0.06 1.66 -14.56
CA GLU A 156 1.40 1.58 -14.55
C GLU A 156 2.01 2.58 -13.54
N ASN A 157 3.25 2.32 -13.12
CA ASN A 157 4.01 3.27 -12.29
C ASN A 157 4.57 4.38 -13.18
N GLU A 158 3.91 5.54 -13.22
CA GLU A 158 4.18 6.58 -14.23
C GLU A 158 4.07 8.01 -13.67
N SER A 159 4.02 8.19 -12.36
CA SER A 159 3.96 9.51 -11.75
C SER A 159 5.23 9.84 -10.96
N SER A 160 5.33 11.08 -10.48
CA SER A 160 6.34 11.53 -9.53
C SER A 160 5.74 11.55 -8.12
N GLY A 161 5.14 10.44 -7.68
CA GLY A 161 4.56 10.23 -6.36
C GLY A 161 3.06 10.42 -6.25
N CYS A 162 2.42 11.22 -7.12
CA CYS A 162 0.97 11.40 -7.10
C CYS A 162 0.21 10.13 -7.51
N VAL A 163 -1.04 10.03 -7.06
CA VAL A 163 -1.95 8.93 -7.39
C VAL A 163 -2.93 9.41 -8.46
N ARG A 164 -2.67 9.03 -9.72
CA ARG A 164 -3.53 9.33 -10.87
C ARG A 164 -4.70 8.36 -10.90
N LEU A 165 -5.89 8.86 -11.21
CA LEU A 165 -7.15 8.13 -11.24
C LEU A 165 -7.94 8.49 -12.50
N LEU A 166 -8.97 7.71 -12.84
CA LEU A 166 -10.02 8.15 -13.74
C LEU A 166 -10.71 9.39 -13.15
N CYS A 167 -11.21 10.29 -14.00
CA CYS A 167 -11.81 11.54 -13.55
C CYS A 167 -12.98 11.34 -12.58
N LYS A 168 -13.87 10.36 -12.85
CA LYS A 168 -14.98 9.98 -11.96
C LYS A 168 -14.51 9.50 -10.58
N ASP A 169 -13.36 8.81 -10.52
CA ASP A 169 -12.85 8.24 -9.27
C ASP A 169 -12.17 9.30 -8.42
N ALA A 170 -11.45 10.24 -9.05
CA ALA A 170 -10.90 11.40 -8.36
C ALA A 170 -12.01 12.29 -7.78
N GLN A 171 -13.09 12.52 -8.55
CA GLN A 171 -14.27 13.23 -8.07
C GLN A 171 -14.91 12.50 -6.89
N TRP A 172 -15.10 11.18 -7.00
CA TRP A 172 -15.72 10.39 -5.94
C TRP A 172 -14.96 10.53 -4.61
N ILE A 173 -13.62 10.47 -4.62
CA ILE A 173 -12.81 10.69 -3.41
C ILE A 173 -13.05 12.09 -2.85
N GLN A 174 -13.03 13.11 -3.71
CA GLN A 174 -13.21 14.49 -3.28
C GLN A 174 -14.58 14.73 -2.63
N GLU A 175 -15.63 14.09 -3.13
CA GLU A 175 -16.99 14.29 -2.66
C GLU A 175 -17.36 13.44 -1.42
N ASN A 176 -16.76 12.25 -1.30
CA ASN A 176 -17.17 11.28 -0.27
C ASN A 176 -16.16 11.14 0.87
N CYS A 177 -14.89 11.53 0.66
CA CYS A 177 -13.86 11.40 1.66
C CYS A 177 -13.48 12.78 2.20
N PRO A 178 -14.00 13.19 3.36
CA PRO A 178 -13.71 14.50 3.93
C PRO A 178 -12.25 14.63 4.34
N GLN A 179 -11.82 15.88 4.55
CA GLN A 179 -10.49 16.16 5.10
C GLN A 179 -10.29 15.41 6.42
N GLY A 180 -9.12 14.80 6.59
CA GLY A 180 -8.79 13.92 7.71
C GLY A 180 -8.98 12.43 7.42
N THR A 181 -9.79 12.04 6.40
CA THR A 181 -9.93 10.63 6.01
C THR A 181 -8.56 9.95 5.92
N PRO A 182 -8.32 8.83 6.61
CA PRO A 182 -7.04 8.13 6.57
C PRO A 182 -6.78 7.51 5.19
N VAL A 183 -5.57 7.76 4.67
CA VAL A 183 -5.03 7.12 3.46
C VAL A 183 -3.87 6.24 3.86
N ARG A 184 -4.00 4.94 3.66
CA ARG A 184 -2.96 3.95 3.91
C ARG A 184 -2.24 3.61 2.61
N CYS A 185 -0.95 3.91 2.51
CA CYS A 185 -0.09 3.51 1.41
C CYS A 185 0.62 2.21 1.77
N VAL A 186 0.52 1.21 0.89
CA VAL A 186 1.14 -0.11 1.07
C VAL A 186 1.81 -0.58 -0.21
N LYS A 187 2.86 -1.40 -0.10
CA LYS A 187 3.41 -2.11 -1.26
C LYS A 187 2.45 -3.16 -1.80
N GLY A 188 1.72 -3.83 -0.91
CA GLY A 188 0.80 -4.89 -1.29
C GLY A 188 1.50 -6.16 -1.79
N TRP A 189 0.72 -7.10 -2.22
CA TRP A 189 1.15 -8.38 -2.80
C TRP A 189 0.28 -8.74 -4.00
N ASP A 190 0.69 -9.76 -4.77
CA ASP A 190 0.12 -10.17 -6.06
C ASP A 190 -1.37 -10.56 -6.03
N ALA A 191 -1.98 -10.69 -4.85
CA ALA A 191 -3.38 -11.11 -4.70
C ALA A 191 -4.42 -10.20 -5.37
N MET A 192 -3.98 -9.07 -5.96
CA MET A 192 -4.88 -8.11 -6.64
C MET A 192 -4.79 -8.14 -8.17
N GLU A 193 -4.02 -9.04 -8.77
CA GLU A 193 -3.83 -9.10 -10.23
C GLU A 193 -5.16 -9.30 -11.00
N GLU A 194 -6.06 -10.13 -10.47
CA GLU A 194 -7.38 -10.31 -11.08
C GLU A 194 -8.22 -9.05 -11.00
N ILE A 195 -8.23 -8.39 -9.84
CA ILE A 195 -8.92 -7.11 -9.63
C ILE A 195 -8.35 -6.03 -10.55
N LYS A 196 -7.03 -5.92 -10.65
CA LYS A 196 -6.37 -4.99 -11.57
C LYS A 196 -6.81 -5.23 -13.01
N ARG A 197 -6.80 -6.49 -13.45
CA ARG A 197 -7.21 -6.88 -14.81
C ARG A 197 -8.67 -6.50 -15.09
N GLU A 198 -9.58 -6.74 -14.14
CA GLU A 198 -10.99 -6.37 -14.27
C GLU A 198 -11.16 -4.84 -14.36
N LEU A 199 -10.46 -4.09 -13.50
CA LEU A 199 -10.50 -2.63 -13.50
C LEU A 199 -9.94 -2.06 -14.81
N LEU A 200 -8.84 -2.60 -15.32
CA LEU A 200 -8.26 -2.19 -16.62
C LEU A 200 -9.22 -2.48 -17.79
N ALA A 201 -9.88 -3.64 -17.77
CA ALA A 201 -10.86 -3.99 -18.79
C ALA A 201 -12.12 -3.09 -18.76
N ALA A 202 -12.41 -2.46 -17.63
CA ALA A 202 -13.52 -1.56 -17.44
C ALA A 202 -13.20 -0.10 -17.80
N ILE A 203 -11.94 0.22 -18.16
CA ILE A 203 -11.57 1.58 -18.61
C ILE A 203 -12.21 1.87 -19.96
N PRO A 204 -13.03 2.94 -20.11
CA PRO A 204 -13.59 3.29 -21.39
C PRO A 204 -12.51 3.69 -22.40
N PRO A 205 -12.63 3.33 -23.68
CA PRO A 205 -11.69 3.76 -24.70
C PRO A 205 -11.80 5.28 -24.96
N LEU A 206 -10.68 5.90 -25.34
CA LEU A 206 -10.69 7.29 -25.80
C LEU A 206 -11.38 7.38 -27.16
N ASP A 207 -12.21 8.41 -27.34
CA ASP A 207 -12.93 8.72 -28.57
C ASP A 207 -12.26 9.81 -29.45
N GLY A 208 -11.12 10.33 -28.98
CA GLY A 208 -10.38 11.39 -29.65
C GLY A 208 -10.93 12.81 -29.41
N SER A 209 -11.94 12.97 -28.57
CA SER A 209 -12.51 14.29 -28.22
C SER A 209 -11.62 15.15 -27.31
N GLY A 210 -10.57 14.56 -26.75
CA GLY A 210 -9.70 15.20 -25.76
C GLY A 210 -10.27 15.20 -24.33
N TRP A 211 -11.37 14.49 -24.10
CA TRP A 211 -11.97 14.33 -22.79
C TRP A 211 -11.54 13.00 -22.13
N ASP A 212 -11.50 12.98 -20.79
CA ASP A 212 -11.60 11.73 -20.08
C ASP A 212 -13.05 11.21 -20.24
N PRO A 213 -13.26 10.00 -20.81
CA PRO A 213 -14.62 9.49 -21.02
C PRO A 213 -15.42 9.33 -19.74
N THR A 214 -14.75 9.33 -18.59
CA THR A 214 -15.37 9.21 -17.28
C THR A 214 -15.59 10.55 -16.58
N ASP A 215 -15.20 11.68 -17.22
CA ASP A 215 -15.41 13.01 -16.64
C ASP A 215 -16.93 13.30 -16.52
N PRO A 216 -17.44 13.55 -15.31
CA PRO A 216 -18.86 13.78 -15.06
C PRO A 216 -19.36 15.15 -15.52
N ASP A 217 -18.51 15.94 -16.15
CA ASP A 217 -18.89 17.22 -16.73
C ASP A 217 -20.03 17.03 -17.76
N PRO A 218 -21.16 17.74 -17.66
CA PRO A 218 -22.29 17.57 -18.57
C PRO A 218 -21.97 17.91 -20.04
N ASP A 219 -20.89 18.66 -20.30
CA ASP A 219 -20.41 18.97 -21.64
C ASP A 219 -19.54 17.86 -22.25
N ASN A 220 -19.23 16.79 -21.48
CA ASN A 220 -18.47 15.66 -21.96
C ASN A 220 -19.27 14.87 -23.00
N PRO A 221 -18.76 14.68 -24.23
CA PRO A 221 -19.47 13.93 -25.27
C PRO A 221 -19.76 12.47 -24.89
N ALA A 222 -18.92 11.87 -24.07
CA ALA A 222 -19.09 10.50 -23.59
C ALA A 222 -19.95 10.39 -22.32
N TYR A 223 -20.36 11.53 -21.75
CA TYR A 223 -21.13 11.53 -20.52
C TYR A 223 -22.55 11.01 -20.77
N VAL A 224 -22.75 9.72 -20.49
CA VAL A 224 -24.05 9.14 -20.32
C VAL A 224 -24.44 9.37 -18.85
N ARG A 225 -25.48 10.17 -18.63
CA ARG A 225 -26.06 10.31 -17.29
C ARG A 225 -26.51 8.91 -16.87
N GLU A 226 -25.67 8.17 -16.16
CA GLU A 226 -26.12 6.98 -15.47
C GLU A 226 -27.33 7.42 -14.65
N SER A 227 -28.50 6.85 -14.97
CA SER A 227 -29.71 7.06 -14.17
C SER A 227 -29.28 6.80 -12.75
N ALA A 228 -29.24 7.86 -11.94
CA ALA A 228 -28.64 7.84 -10.63
C ALA A 228 -29.20 6.64 -9.86
N THR A 229 -28.44 5.55 -9.85
CA THR A 229 -28.64 4.53 -8.81
C THR A 229 -28.43 5.32 -7.52
N PRO A 230 -29.46 5.48 -6.68
CA PRO A 230 -29.29 6.27 -5.47
C PRO A 230 -28.09 5.68 -4.74
N LEU A 231 -27.05 6.49 -4.56
CA LEU A 231 -25.99 6.21 -3.59
C LEU A 231 -26.71 5.73 -2.33
N PRO A 232 -26.24 4.65 -1.67
CA PRO A 232 -26.84 4.24 -0.42
C PRO A 232 -26.96 5.50 0.42
N THR A 233 -28.21 5.87 0.72
CA THR A 233 -28.56 7.10 1.41
C THR A 233 -27.59 7.23 2.58
N ARG A 234 -26.86 8.33 2.63
CA ARG A 234 -26.00 8.67 3.77
C ARG A 234 -26.80 8.34 5.02
N VAL A 235 -26.48 7.18 5.63
CA VAL A 235 -27.10 6.87 6.93
C VAL A 235 -26.61 7.99 7.83
N PRO A 236 -27.50 8.84 8.37
CA PRO A 236 -27.07 9.88 9.28
C PRO A 236 -26.29 9.17 10.38
N TRP A 237 -25.06 9.59 10.61
CA TRP A 237 -24.27 9.09 11.72
C TRP A 237 -25.06 9.33 13.00
N VAL A 238 -25.70 8.29 13.52
CA VAL A 238 -26.27 8.30 14.85
C VAL A 238 -25.13 7.97 15.79
N THR A 239 -24.68 8.97 16.56
CA THR A 239 -23.77 8.74 17.67
C THR A 239 -24.40 7.67 18.56
N PRO A 240 -23.78 6.49 18.78
CA PRO A 240 -24.30 5.50 19.72
C PRO A 240 -24.45 6.16 21.08
N GLN A 241 -25.67 6.13 21.63
CA GLN A 241 -25.87 6.60 22.99
C GLN A 241 -25.17 5.65 23.96
N PRO A 242 -24.48 6.15 25.01
CA PRO A 242 -23.69 5.36 25.94
C PRO A 242 -24.46 4.26 26.71
N ASP A 243 -25.77 4.34 26.70
CA ASP A 243 -26.68 3.45 27.42
C ASP A 243 -27.05 2.17 26.65
N GLN A 244 -26.62 1.98 25.41
CA GLN A 244 -26.84 0.74 24.67
C GLN A 244 -25.82 -0.38 24.95
N PHE A 245 -24.86 -0.15 25.85
CA PHE A 245 -23.94 -1.16 26.34
C PHE A 245 -24.22 -1.58 27.80
N ALA A 246 -25.50 -1.70 28.15
CA ALA A 246 -25.87 -2.33 29.41
C ALA A 246 -25.51 -3.82 29.31
N CYS A 247 -24.54 -4.24 30.10
CA CYS A 247 -24.13 -5.62 30.28
C CYS A 247 -25.35 -6.49 30.60
N ALA A 248 -25.51 -7.57 29.84
CA ALA A 248 -26.26 -8.73 30.27
C ALA A 248 -25.38 -9.48 31.30
N GLU A 249 -25.32 -8.96 32.52
CA GLU A 249 -25.07 -9.74 33.71
C GLU A 249 -26.42 -10.01 34.36
N GLU A 250 -26.64 -11.27 34.65
CA GLU A 250 -27.69 -11.96 35.42
C GLU A 250 -28.59 -12.86 34.56
N LEU A 251 -28.15 -14.12 34.49
CA LEU A 251 -29.07 -15.27 34.67
C LEU A 251 -28.26 -16.38 35.36
N GLU A 252 -28.66 -16.65 36.60
CA GLU A 252 -28.31 -17.78 37.43
C GLU A 252 -28.45 -19.15 36.73
#